data_4341c37c7fda3552e34487096f1fa78f
#
_entry.id   4341c37c7fda3552e34487096f1fa78f
#
_cell.length_a   1.000
_cell.length_b   1.000
_cell.length_c   1.000
_cell.angle_alpha   90.00
_cell.angle_beta   90.00
_cell.angle_gamma   90.00
#
_symmetry.space_group_name_H-M   'P 1'
#
loop_
_entity.id
_entity.type
_entity.pdbx_description
1 polymer ?
#
loop_
_entity_poly.entity_id
_entity_poly.type
_entity_poly.pdbx_seq_one_letter_code
_entity_poly.pdbx_strand_id
1 'polypeptide(L)'
;NLNIDKILTVNGVKIHLVHGSPRKQDENIFPDTPSSEVEKMVETSPADVILCGHTHIPCGFSLNSGKTVVNAGSIGRSMTKDKMPVYLLMTINSNGAYSFEHIKVKYDNKQTAQLIKERNFELSEEFSKLYL
;
A
#
# COMPACT_ATOMS: atom_id res chain seq x y z
N ASN A 1 -2.43 -13.55 17.17
CA ASN A 1 -1.32 -12.76 16.64
C ASN A 1 -1.43 -12.73 15.11
N LEU A 2 -1.43 -11.55 14.52
CA LEU A 2 -1.28 -11.39 13.07
C LEU A 2 0.20 -11.57 12.71
N ASN A 3 0.46 -12.25 11.57
CA ASN A 3 1.81 -12.34 11.05
C ASN A 3 2.29 -10.95 10.61
N ILE A 4 3.58 -10.68 10.84
CA ILE A 4 4.23 -9.40 10.47
C ILE A 4 4.26 -9.25 8.94
N ASP A 5 4.45 -10.37 8.23
CA ASP A 5 4.48 -10.49 6.79
C ASP A 5 3.90 -11.83 6.33
N LYS A 6 3.71 -12.00 5.05
CA LYS A 6 3.23 -13.26 4.47
C LYS A 6 3.73 -13.44 3.04
N ILE A 7 4.27 -14.63 2.75
CA ILE A 7 4.59 -15.02 1.37
C ILE A 7 3.51 -15.96 0.85
N LEU A 8 2.98 -15.66 -0.33
CA LEU A 8 2.01 -16.44 -1.07
C LEU A 8 2.60 -16.87 -2.42
N THR A 9 2.14 -17.98 -2.96
CA THR A 9 2.44 -18.35 -4.35
C THR A 9 1.13 -18.59 -5.08
N VAL A 10 0.92 -17.86 -6.18
CA VAL A 10 -0.27 -17.97 -7.04
C VAL A 10 0.19 -18.10 -8.48
N ASN A 11 -0.22 -19.18 -9.15
CA ASN A 11 0.16 -19.46 -10.55
C ASN A 11 1.68 -19.33 -10.81
N GLY A 12 2.50 -19.78 -9.84
CA GLY A 12 3.96 -19.72 -9.93
C GLY A 12 4.60 -18.37 -9.51
N VAL A 13 3.81 -17.32 -9.35
CA VAL A 13 4.28 -15.99 -8.88
C VAL A 13 4.35 -15.97 -7.36
N LYS A 14 5.52 -15.67 -6.80
CA LYS A 14 5.71 -15.46 -5.36
C LYS A 14 5.42 -14.00 -5.00
N ILE A 15 4.53 -13.82 -4.04
CA ILE A 15 4.08 -12.50 -3.57
C ILE A 15 4.44 -12.38 -2.09
N HIS A 16 5.17 -11.32 -1.73
CA HIS A 16 5.47 -10.99 -0.33
C HIS A 16 4.59 -9.82 0.12
N LEU A 17 3.70 -10.06 1.06
CA LEU A 17 2.84 -9.06 1.67
C LEU A 17 3.56 -8.51 2.91
N VAL A 18 3.82 -7.21 2.95
CA VAL A 18 4.50 -6.52 4.04
C VAL A 18 3.77 -5.23 4.41
N HIS A 19 4.04 -4.65 5.58
CA HIS A 19 3.48 -3.33 5.91
C HIS A 19 4.30 -2.21 5.27
N GLY A 20 5.57 -2.06 5.59
CA GLY A 20 6.51 -1.10 4.98
C GLY A 20 7.38 -1.77 3.91
N SER A 21 8.45 -2.45 4.32
CA SER A 21 9.32 -3.21 3.44
C SER A 21 9.63 -4.60 4.01
N PRO A 22 10.23 -5.52 3.21
CA PRO A 22 10.68 -6.82 3.71
C PRO A 22 11.69 -6.76 4.85
N ARG A 23 12.49 -5.69 4.92
CA ARG A 23 13.52 -5.51 5.94
C ARG A 23 13.05 -4.72 7.16
N LYS A 24 11.99 -3.88 7.01
CA LYS A 24 11.55 -2.99 8.08
C LYS A 24 10.08 -2.60 7.96
N GLN A 25 9.28 -2.78 9.02
CA GLN A 25 7.83 -2.55 9.01
C GLN A 25 7.43 -1.08 8.85
N ASP A 26 8.22 -0.15 9.36
CA ASP A 26 7.97 1.30 9.33
C ASP A 26 8.78 2.02 8.24
N GLU A 27 9.27 1.29 7.24
CA GLU A 27 10.01 1.87 6.13
C GLU A 27 9.08 2.47 5.07
N ASN A 28 9.35 3.70 4.69
CA ASN A 28 8.53 4.42 3.73
C ASN A 28 8.99 4.14 2.30
N ILE A 29 8.07 3.71 1.44
CA ILE A 29 8.26 3.63 -0.02
C ILE A 29 7.29 4.63 -0.65
N PHE A 30 7.81 5.79 -1.03
CA PHE A 30 7.06 6.87 -1.68
C PHE A 30 7.17 6.81 -3.21
N PRO A 31 6.25 7.45 -3.96
CA PRO A 31 6.31 7.47 -5.43
C PRO A 31 7.61 8.06 -6.01
N ASP A 32 8.28 8.94 -5.28
CA ASP A 32 9.53 9.61 -5.65
C ASP A 32 10.78 8.96 -5.03
N THR A 33 10.64 7.84 -4.32
CA THR A 33 11.79 7.08 -3.82
C THR A 33 12.61 6.56 -5.01
N PRO A 34 13.92 6.82 -5.06
CA PRO A 34 14.77 6.31 -6.14
C PRO A 34 14.68 4.78 -6.28
N SER A 35 14.53 4.26 -7.50
CA SER A 35 14.41 2.81 -7.74
C SER A 35 15.60 2.02 -7.19
N SER A 36 16.80 2.60 -7.20
CA SER A 36 18.00 1.98 -6.62
C SER A 36 17.95 1.85 -5.08
N GLU A 37 17.17 2.70 -4.42
CA GLU A 37 16.91 2.61 -2.99
C GLU A 37 15.83 1.57 -2.71
N VAL A 38 14.73 1.57 -3.48
CA VAL A 38 13.69 0.54 -3.39
C VAL A 38 14.29 -0.85 -3.61
N GLU A 39 15.23 -1.00 -4.56
CA GLU A 39 15.97 -2.25 -4.81
C GLU A 39 16.60 -2.80 -3.53
N LYS A 40 17.31 -1.94 -2.78
CA LYS A 40 17.95 -2.31 -1.50
C LYS A 40 16.94 -2.66 -0.40
N MET A 41 15.78 -2.00 -0.40
CA MET A 41 14.73 -2.26 0.58
C MET A 41 14.11 -3.65 0.42
N VAL A 42 14.13 -4.20 -0.78
CA VAL A 42 13.47 -5.47 -1.12
C VAL A 42 14.43 -6.60 -1.47
N GLU A 43 15.74 -6.39 -1.42
CA GLU A 43 16.77 -7.35 -1.86
C GLU A 43 16.68 -8.70 -1.12
N THR A 44 16.33 -8.67 0.18
CA THR A 44 16.23 -9.86 1.02
C THR A 44 14.99 -10.70 0.76
N SER A 45 13.99 -10.17 0.04
CA SER A 45 12.77 -10.89 -0.29
C SER A 45 13.00 -11.94 -1.38
N PRO A 46 12.59 -13.19 -1.20
CA PRO A 46 12.65 -14.22 -2.24
C PRO A 46 11.49 -14.12 -3.24
N ALA A 47 10.64 -13.11 -3.14
CA ALA A 47 9.44 -12.96 -3.95
C ALA A 47 9.69 -12.19 -5.25
N ASP A 48 8.85 -12.45 -6.25
CA ASP A 48 8.81 -11.75 -7.52
C ASP A 48 8.10 -10.40 -7.38
N VAL A 49 7.08 -10.38 -6.51
CA VAL A 49 6.24 -9.20 -6.25
C VAL A 49 6.22 -8.89 -4.76
N ILE A 50 6.44 -7.64 -4.40
CA ILE A 50 6.28 -7.13 -3.04
C ILE A 50 5.07 -6.18 -3.00
N LEU A 51 4.07 -6.51 -2.18
CA LEU A 51 2.91 -5.65 -1.94
C LEU A 51 3.07 -5.02 -0.55
N CYS A 52 3.09 -3.70 -0.51
CA CYS A 52 3.29 -2.92 0.71
C CYS A 52 2.20 -1.85 0.89
N GLY A 53 2.27 -1.13 2.00
CA GLY A 53 1.37 -0.04 2.37
C GLY A 53 2.10 1.06 3.12
N HIS A 54 1.76 1.28 4.38
CA HIS A 54 2.38 2.20 5.36
C HIS A 54 2.24 3.69 5.02
N THR A 55 2.72 4.15 3.85
CA THR A 55 2.68 5.56 3.44
C THR A 55 1.28 6.07 3.08
N HIS A 56 0.33 5.17 2.84
CA HIS A 56 -1.02 5.47 2.35
C HIS A 56 -1.07 6.17 0.99
N ILE A 57 0.03 6.13 0.23
CA ILE A 57 0.15 6.72 -1.12
C ILE A 57 0.39 5.58 -2.11
N PRO A 58 -0.51 5.35 -3.08
CA PRO A 58 -0.35 4.30 -4.08
C PRO A 58 0.83 4.62 -5.00
N CYS A 59 1.68 3.63 -5.26
CA CYS A 59 2.76 3.72 -6.24
C CYS A 59 3.21 2.33 -6.69
N GLY A 60 4.04 2.27 -7.73
CA GLY A 60 4.58 1.02 -8.25
C GLY A 60 5.95 1.20 -8.87
N PHE A 61 6.79 0.16 -8.78
CA PHE A 61 8.15 0.11 -9.30
C PHE A 61 8.37 -1.21 -10.04
N SER A 62 8.97 -1.14 -11.22
CA SER A 62 9.60 -2.27 -11.87
C SER A 62 11.10 -2.13 -11.67
N LEU A 63 11.72 -3.09 -10.99
CA LEU A 63 13.11 -3.01 -10.56
C LEU A 63 14.05 -3.73 -11.55
N ASN A 64 15.32 -3.37 -11.52
CA ASN A 64 16.34 -4.00 -12.39
C ASN A 64 16.57 -5.48 -12.04
N SER A 65 16.35 -5.89 -10.79
CA SER A 65 16.35 -7.30 -10.36
C SER A 65 15.22 -8.13 -10.97
N GLY A 66 14.29 -7.53 -11.69
CA GLY A 66 13.08 -8.16 -12.20
C GLY A 66 11.93 -8.20 -11.21
N LYS A 67 12.14 -7.72 -9.96
CA LYS A 67 11.07 -7.63 -8.96
C LYS A 67 10.12 -6.48 -9.26
N THR A 68 8.88 -6.63 -8.84
CA THR A 68 7.87 -5.56 -8.86
C THR A 68 7.49 -5.20 -7.42
N VAL A 69 7.45 -3.91 -7.10
CA VAL A 69 7.01 -3.40 -5.80
C VAL A 69 5.78 -2.54 -6.01
N VAL A 70 4.71 -2.79 -5.25
CA VAL A 70 3.48 -2.00 -5.35
C VAL A 70 2.98 -1.63 -3.96
N ASN A 71 2.83 -0.33 -3.71
CA ASN A 71 2.14 0.18 -2.54
C ASN A 71 0.64 0.26 -2.84
N ALA A 72 -0.16 -0.45 -2.06
CA ALA A 72 -1.60 -0.56 -2.27
C ALA A 72 -2.37 0.75 -1.97
N GLY A 73 -1.72 1.73 -1.34
CA GLY A 73 -2.37 2.93 -0.85
C GLY A 73 -3.12 2.67 0.47
N SER A 74 -4.27 3.29 0.66
CA SER A 74 -5.08 3.13 1.87
C SER A 74 -6.57 3.21 1.58
N ILE A 75 -7.32 2.26 2.11
CA ILE A 75 -8.79 2.26 2.06
C ILE A 75 -9.41 3.12 3.19
N GLY A 76 -8.69 3.27 4.30
CA GLY A 76 -9.18 3.99 5.48
C GLY A 76 -8.80 5.46 5.51
N ARG A 77 -7.54 5.80 5.19
CA ARG A 77 -7.02 7.16 5.25
C ARG A 77 -6.03 7.41 4.12
N SER A 78 -6.54 7.80 2.96
CA SER A 78 -5.68 8.13 1.82
C SER A 78 -4.88 9.40 2.08
N MET A 79 -3.59 9.39 1.72
CA MET A 79 -2.68 10.54 1.75
C MET A 79 -2.53 11.17 0.37
N THR A 80 -3.35 10.79 -0.60
CA THR A 80 -3.42 11.44 -1.90
C THR A 80 -4.08 12.82 -1.81
N LYS A 81 -3.88 13.69 -2.80
CA LYS A 81 -4.45 15.05 -2.80
C LYS A 81 -5.98 15.05 -2.77
N ASP A 82 -6.59 14.11 -3.45
CA ASP A 82 -8.05 13.99 -3.56
C ASP A 82 -8.69 13.24 -2.38
N LYS A 83 -7.88 12.75 -1.42
CA LYS A 83 -8.32 12.01 -0.22
C LYS A 83 -9.18 10.77 -0.51
N MET A 84 -9.23 10.32 -1.76
CA MET A 84 -10.03 9.15 -2.11
C MET A 84 -9.37 7.87 -1.63
N PRO A 85 -10.11 6.99 -0.94
CA PRO A 85 -9.66 5.65 -0.62
C PRO A 85 -9.23 4.89 -1.87
N VAL A 86 -8.16 4.11 -1.72
CA VAL A 86 -7.60 3.31 -2.80
C VAL A 86 -7.38 1.89 -2.31
N TYR A 87 -7.73 0.92 -3.13
CA TYR A 87 -7.29 -0.46 -2.98
C TYR A 87 -6.60 -0.96 -4.24
N LEU A 88 -5.81 -2.00 -4.10
CA LEU A 88 -5.09 -2.63 -5.20
C LEU A 88 -5.79 -3.91 -5.65
N LEU A 89 -6.05 -4.03 -6.94
CA LEU A 89 -6.43 -5.28 -7.59
C LEU A 89 -5.22 -5.82 -8.33
N MET A 90 -4.81 -7.05 -8.00
CA MET A 90 -3.79 -7.79 -8.72
C MET A 90 -4.45 -8.95 -9.46
N THR A 91 -4.23 -9.06 -10.76
CA THR A 91 -4.66 -10.18 -11.58
C THR A 91 -3.46 -11.00 -11.98
N ILE A 92 -3.53 -12.33 -11.79
CA ILE A 92 -2.47 -13.28 -12.16
C ILE A 92 -3.07 -14.36 -13.05
N ASN A 93 -2.60 -14.42 -14.29
CA ASN A 93 -3.04 -15.42 -15.27
C ASN A 93 -2.44 -16.80 -14.97
N SER A 94 -3.00 -17.84 -15.60
CA SER A 94 -2.52 -19.22 -15.44
C SER A 94 -1.08 -19.43 -15.90
N ASN A 95 -0.56 -18.57 -16.78
CA ASN A 95 0.84 -18.59 -17.24
C ASN A 95 1.80 -17.77 -16.36
N GLY A 96 1.33 -17.22 -15.22
CA GLY A 96 2.13 -16.39 -14.33
C GLY A 96 2.25 -14.92 -14.73
N ALA A 97 1.69 -14.48 -15.85
CA ALA A 97 1.64 -13.06 -16.18
C ALA A 97 0.70 -12.32 -15.21
N TYR A 98 1.09 -11.12 -14.76
CA TYR A 98 0.31 -10.37 -13.80
C TYR A 98 0.18 -8.89 -14.18
N SER A 99 -0.85 -8.26 -13.65
CA SER A 99 -1.12 -6.83 -13.77
C SER A 99 -1.68 -6.27 -12.47
N PHE A 100 -1.59 -4.94 -12.32
CA PHE A 100 -2.08 -4.21 -11.16
C PHE A 100 -2.98 -3.07 -11.57
N GLU A 101 -3.99 -2.82 -10.76
CA GLU A 101 -4.87 -1.68 -10.90
C GLU A 101 -5.15 -1.07 -9.52
N HIS A 102 -4.85 0.23 -9.35
CA HIS A 102 -5.27 1.00 -8.18
C HIS A 102 -6.68 1.54 -8.40
N ILE A 103 -7.63 1.06 -7.62
CA ILE A 103 -9.04 1.41 -7.75
C ILE A 103 -9.42 2.40 -6.67
N LYS A 104 -9.86 3.60 -7.09
CA LYS A 104 -10.37 4.63 -6.19
C LYS A 104 -11.85 4.40 -5.88
N VAL A 105 -12.21 4.57 -4.62
CA VAL A 105 -13.59 4.40 -4.14
C VAL A 105 -14.15 5.75 -3.72
N LYS A 106 -15.31 6.12 -4.26
CA LYS A 106 -16.03 7.30 -3.79
C LYS A 106 -16.71 7.01 -2.46
N TYR A 107 -16.56 7.92 -1.51
CA TYR A 107 -17.26 7.88 -0.22
C TYR A 107 -17.55 9.31 0.26
N ASP A 108 -18.39 9.45 1.27
CA ASP A 108 -18.67 10.75 1.90
C ASP A 108 -17.60 11.03 2.98
N ASN A 109 -16.53 11.72 2.55
CA ASN A 109 -15.44 12.11 3.44
C ASN A 109 -15.88 13.15 4.47
N LYS A 110 -16.85 14.02 4.13
CA LYS A 110 -17.41 15.01 5.07
C LYS A 110 -18.19 14.33 6.18
N GLN A 111 -19.00 13.34 5.84
CA GLN A 111 -19.70 12.54 6.84
C GLN A 111 -18.71 11.81 7.75
N THR A 112 -17.65 11.23 7.18
CA THR A 112 -16.60 10.57 7.98
C THR A 112 -15.93 11.55 8.94
N ALA A 113 -15.53 12.73 8.46
CA ALA A 113 -14.94 13.78 9.31
C ALA A 113 -15.91 14.20 10.44
N GLN A 114 -17.19 14.35 10.14
CA GLN A 114 -18.20 14.69 11.14
C GLN A 114 -18.35 13.60 12.20
N LEU A 115 -18.43 12.33 11.80
CA LEU A 115 -18.53 11.19 12.73
C LEU A 115 -17.30 11.10 13.65
N ILE A 116 -16.10 11.43 13.15
CA ILE A 116 -14.87 11.48 13.97
C ILE A 116 -14.99 12.55 15.05
N LYS A 117 -15.47 13.76 14.71
CA LYS A 117 -15.70 14.83 15.69
C LYS A 117 -16.72 14.44 16.77
N GLU A 118 -17.82 13.83 16.34
CA GLU A 118 -18.88 13.39 17.24
C GLU A 118 -18.44 12.33 18.26
N ARG A 119 -17.39 11.55 17.95
CA ARG A 119 -16.79 10.60 18.90
C ARG A 119 -16.06 11.27 20.07
N ASN A 120 -15.74 12.54 19.97
CA ASN A 120 -15.22 13.41 21.01
C ASN A 120 -14.08 12.79 21.85
N PHE A 121 -13.13 12.13 21.16
CA PHE A 121 -11.88 11.66 21.77
C PHE A 121 -10.79 12.75 21.65
N GLU A 122 -9.72 12.60 22.43
CA GLU A 122 -8.58 13.50 22.35
C GLU A 122 -8.07 13.62 20.91
N LEU A 123 -7.89 14.86 20.40
CA LEU A 123 -7.50 15.19 19.03
C LEU A 123 -8.52 14.82 17.94
N SER A 124 -9.80 14.55 18.26
CA SER A 124 -10.83 14.23 17.27
C SER A 124 -11.02 15.33 16.21
N GLU A 125 -10.87 16.60 16.61
CA GLU A 125 -10.92 17.75 15.69
C GLU A 125 -9.78 17.72 14.66
N GLU A 126 -8.54 17.44 15.09
CA GLU A 126 -7.36 17.33 14.23
C GLU A 126 -7.46 16.12 13.32
N PHE A 127 -7.88 14.98 13.86
CA PHE A 127 -8.09 13.78 13.07
C PHE A 127 -9.15 13.96 11.97
N SER A 128 -10.24 14.67 12.27
CA SER A 128 -11.28 14.92 11.28
C SER A 128 -10.78 15.68 10.05
N LYS A 129 -9.86 16.62 10.23
CA LYS A 129 -9.27 17.42 9.14
C LYS A 129 -8.45 16.58 8.15
N LEU A 130 -7.96 15.40 8.55
CA LEU A 130 -7.22 14.50 7.68
C LEU A 130 -8.07 13.89 6.56
N TYR A 131 -9.41 13.96 6.69
CA TYR A 131 -10.37 13.44 5.72
C TYR A 131 -10.97 14.53 4.81
N LEU A 132 -10.69 15.79 5.10
CA LEU A 132 -11.12 16.96 4.31
C LEU A 132 -9.98 17.51 3.46
#